data_abd6436ec09e8ec961b9359b9cdaa93e
#
_entry.id   abd6436ec09e8ec961b9359b9cdaa93e
#
_cell.length_a   1.000
_cell.length_b   1.000
_cell.length_c   1.000
_cell.angle_alpha   90.00
_cell.angle_beta   90.00
_cell.angle_gamma   90.00
#
_symmetry.space_group_name_H-M   'P 1'
#
loop_
_entity.id
_entity.type
_entity.pdbx_description
1 polymer ?
#
loop_
_entity_poly.entity_id
_entity_poly.type
_entity_poly.pdbx_seq_one_letter_code
_entity_poly.pdbx_strand_id
1 'polypeptide(L)'
;MSNKEKPEWLEELEKAPLTSRLRRKESLKRFNTWRIGGVAECLIDVVNAEDLSLLLPFISKHRIPWFILGKGSNLFIPDTAWPGIILHLSGEFKSWVPLEENNSSACKNRVTAGAALADVTFAQRCVAQGWGGMEFLIGIPGTIGGAVAMNAGAHGGETADFLQEAEWMDMEGNLHTSARQNLEFRYRYSDLMGNYGRIITSAVFEFQESDPGTVEKKLLECQQFRMEKQPYNQPSCGSVFKNPPGDFAARLIEASGLKGKIVGGAQISPIHANFIVNLGKASSTDILSLIDTVRETVFSKHSINLEPEVQILQSSVYG
;
A
#
# COMPACT_ATOMS: atom_id res chain seq x y z
N MET A 1 17.01 4.47 29.39
CA MET A 1 16.00 4.96 28.41
C MET A 1 16.08 6.47 28.45
N SER A 2 16.65 7.13 27.45
CA SER A 2 16.76 8.58 27.37
C SER A 2 15.35 9.17 27.34
N ASN A 3 15.01 9.99 28.32
CA ASN A 3 13.83 10.88 28.29
C ASN A 3 14.10 11.92 27.20
N LYS A 4 13.87 11.55 25.92
CA LYS A 4 13.82 12.57 24.87
C LYS A 4 12.58 13.41 25.17
N GLU A 5 12.81 14.69 25.43
CA GLU A 5 11.76 15.68 25.61
C GLU A 5 10.77 15.58 24.45
N LYS A 6 9.52 15.83 24.75
CA LYS A 6 8.43 15.88 23.79
C LYS A 6 8.76 16.94 22.73
N PRO A 7 8.69 16.64 21.41
CA PRO A 7 8.92 17.66 20.39
C PRO A 7 7.93 18.82 20.52
N GLU A 8 8.39 20.06 20.35
CA GLU A 8 7.56 21.27 20.47
C GLU A 8 6.34 21.22 19.51
N TRP A 9 6.55 20.74 18.27
CA TRP A 9 5.47 20.61 17.31
C TRP A 9 4.33 19.69 17.80
N LEU A 10 4.64 18.69 18.63
CA LEU A 10 3.63 17.77 19.14
C LEU A 10 2.73 18.43 20.20
N GLU A 11 3.26 19.38 20.95
CA GLU A 11 2.45 20.17 21.89
C GLU A 11 1.50 21.14 21.20
N GLU A 12 1.95 21.73 20.08
CA GLU A 12 1.11 22.57 19.24
C GLU A 12 0.01 21.73 18.56
N LEU A 13 0.38 20.57 18.02
CA LEU A 13 -0.54 19.66 17.34
C LEU A 13 -1.64 19.13 18.27
N GLU A 14 -1.32 18.81 19.51
CA GLU A 14 -2.32 18.33 20.48
C GLU A 14 -3.36 19.37 20.87
N LYS A 15 -3.09 20.65 20.61
CA LYS A 15 -4.04 21.77 20.83
C LYS A 15 -4.83 22.12 19.56
N ALA A 16 -4.49 21.53 18.43
CA ALA A 16 -5.20 21.78 17.19
C ALA A 16 -6.64 21.24 17.26
N PRO A 17 -7.61 21.92 16.63
CA PRO A 17 -9.03 21.54 16.67
C PRO A 17 -9.33 20.36 15.73
N LEU A 18 -8.59 19.26 15.87
CA LEU A 18 -8.73 18.06 15.04
C LEU A 18 -9.78 17.12 15.63
N THR A 19 -10.61 16.54 14.78
CA THR A 19 -11.49 15.41 15.12
C THR A 19 -10.76 14.08 15.02
N SER A 20 -9.65 14.05 14.31
CA SER A 20 -8.76 12.92 14.11
C SER A 20 -8.03 12.53 15.39
N ARG A 21 -7.83 11.22 15.58
CA ARG A 21 -7.21 10.69 16.79
C ARG A 21 -5.69 10.65 16.69
N LEU A 22 -5.00 11.33 17.60
CA LEU A 22 -3.56 11.25 17.78
C LEU A 22 -3.19 10.10 18.73
N ARG A 23 -2.20 9.32 18.33
CA ARG A 23 -1.61 8.24 19.15
C ARG A 23 -0.11 8.47 19.27
N ARG A 24 0.33 8.79 20.48
CA ARG A 24 1.75 9.00 20.77
C ARG A 24 2.47 7.67 20.98
N LYS A 25 3.74 7.62 20.57
CA LYS A 25 4.60 6.44 20.75
C LYS A 25 3.92 5.15 20.32
N GLU A 26 3.25 5.20 19.15
CA GLU A 26 2.49 4.08 18.65
C GLU A 26 3.40 3.05 17.97
N SER A 27 3.23 1.77 18.34
CA SER A 27 3.96 0.67 17.70
C SER A 27 3.43 0.41 16.30
N LEU A 28 4.33 0.43 15.31
CA LEU A 28 3.98 0.21 13.90
C LEU A 28 3.85 -1.27 13.52
N LYS A 29 4.17 -2.21 14.40
CA LYS A 29 4.08 -3.66 14.15
C LYS A 29 2.71 -4.13 13.70
N ARG A 30 1.63 -3.53 14.21
CA ARG A 30 0.24 -3.90 13.84
C ARG A 30 -0.27 -3.21 12.58
N PHE A 31 0.52 -2.27 12.04
CA PHE A 31 0.15 -1.47 10.87
C PHE A 31 0.87 -1.92 9.60
N ASN A 32 1.55 -3.05 9.62
CA ASN A 32 2.04 -3.71 8.43
C ASN A 32 1.85 -5.22 8.49
N THR A 33 1.81 -5.82 7.31
CA THR A 33 1.50 -7.25 7.19
C THR A 33 2.65 -8.16 7.56
N TRP A 34 3.90 -7.69 7.62
CA TRP A 34 5.03 -8.42 8.19
C TRP A 34 5.01 -8.47 9.72
N ARG A 35 4.25 -7.57 10.37
CA ARG A 35 4.19 -7.44 11.84
C ARG A 35 5.54 -7.11 12.46
N ILE A 36 6.35 -6.31 11.78
CA ILE A 36 7.62 -5.76 12.25
C ILE A 36 7.51 -4.23 12.33
N GLY A 37 8.50 -3.59 12.95
CA GLY A 37 8.65 -2.13 12.94
C GLY A 37 8.74 -1.53 14.32
N GLY A 38 9.36 -0.37 14.36
CA GLY A 38 9.58 0.42 15.57
C GLY A 38 8.33 1.17 16.03
N VAL A 39 8.59 2.25 16.74
CA VAL A 39 7.58 3.13 17.34
C VAL A 39 7.59 4.46 16.62
N ALA A 40 6.43 4.92 16.14
CA ALA A 40 6.27 6.27 15.62
C ALA A 40 6.13 7.28 16.77
N GLU A 41 6.69 8.49 16.62
CA GLU A 41 6.49 9.58 17.57
C GLU A 41 5.00 9.91 17.70
N CYS A 42 4.32 10.01 16.55
CA CYS A 42 2.88 10.21 16.47
C CYS A 42 2.29 9.44 15.29
N LEU A 43 1.17 8.75 15.50
CA LEU A 43 0.30 8.23 14.45
C LEU A 43 -1.04 8.94 14.56
N ILE A 44 -1.57 9.42 13.43
CA ILE A 44 -2.86 10.12 13.38
C ILE A 44 -3.82 9.31 12.52
N ASP A 45 -4.93 8.84 13.12
CA ASP A 45 -6.06 8.29 12.36
C ASP A 45 -6.86 9.46 11.78
N VAL A 46 -6.55 9.86 10.56
CA VAL A 46 -7.19 10.99 9.86
C VAL A 46 -8.55 10.56 9.37
N VAL A 47 -9.62 11.21 9.84
CA VAL A 47 -11.00 10.76 9.61
C VAL A 47 -11.75 11.54 8.54
N ASN A 48 -11.28 12.74 8.18
CA ASN A 48 -11.91 13.62 7.17
C ASN A 48 -10.88 14.52 6.45
N ALA A 49 -11.29 15.11 5.33
CA ALA A 49 -10.45 15.97 4.50
C ALA A 49 -10.14 17.32 5.18
N GLU A 50 -11.00 17.81 6.06
CA GLU A 50 -10.78 19.04 6.82
C GLU A 50 -9.57 18.90 7.73
N ASP A 51 -9.50 17.83 8.53
CA ASP A 51 -8.33 17.54 9.36
C ASP A 51 -7.07 17.36 8.53
N LEU A 52 -7.17 16.64 7.39
CA LEU A 52 -6.04 16.45 6.50
C LEU A 52 -5.50 17.78 5.96
N SER A 53 -6.40 18.69 5.55
CA SER A 53 -6.05 20.02 5.04
C SER A 53 -5.37 20.92 6.08
N LEU A 54 -5.63 20.70 7.37
CA LEU A 54 -4.95 21.39 8.47
C LEU A 54 -3.59 20.74 8.80
N LEU A 55 -3.52 19.40 8.73
CA LEU A 55 -2.32 18.63 9.07
C LEU A 55 -1.18 18.83 8.07
N LEU A 56 -1.46 18.88 6.76
CA LEU A 56 -0.41 18.94 5.74
C LEU A 56 0.38 20.24 5.78
N PRO A 57 -0.22 21.46 5.82
CA PRO A 57 0.52 22.69 6.01
C PRO A 57 1.26 22.75 7.34
N PHE A 58 0.69 22.16 8.40
CA PHE A 58 1.36 22.07 9.70
C PHE A 58 2.64 21.22 9.62
N ILE A 59 2.56 20.05 9.00
CA ILE A 59 3.71 19.15 8.77
C ILE A 59 4.79 19.86 7.95
N SER A 60 4.39 20.55 6.87
CA SER A 60 5.29 21.31 6.00
C SER A 60 5.97 22.47 6.76
N LYS A 61 5.20 23.28 7.49
CA LYS A 61 5.70 24.44 8.30
C LYS A 61 6.76 24.00 9.30
N HIS A 62 6.54 22.90 9.99
CA HIS A 62 7.43 22.39 11.04
C HIS A 62 8.50 21.42 10.51
N ARG A 63 8.53 21.15 9.20
CA ARG A 63 9.45 20.19 8.54
C ARG A 63 9.46 18.84 9.24
N ILE A 64 8.27 18.33 9.60
CA ILE A 64 8.13 17.08 10.32
C ILE A 64 8.29 15.93 9.34
N PRO A 65 9.14 14.92 9.61
CA PRO A 65 9.14 13.69 8.83
C PRO A 65 7.76 13.04 8.88
N TRP A 66 7.21 12.70 7.73
CA TRP A 66 5.87 12.11 7.67
C TRP A 66 5.80 10.96 6.67
N PHE A 67 4.79 10.14 6.81
CA PHE A 67 4.49 9.06 5.87
C PHE A 67 2.99 8.76 5.88
N ILE A 68 2.42 8.50 4.68
CA ILE A 68 1.04 8.05 4.53
C ILE A 68 1.00 6.52 4.56
N LEU A 69 0.22 5.96 5.47
CA LEU A 69 0.14 4.53 5.71
C LEU A 69 -1.25 4.00 5.38
N GLY A 70 -1.31 3.08 4.42
CA GLY A 70 -2.48 2.24 4.18
C GLY A 70 -2.46 0.99 5.08
N LYS A 71 -2.63 -0.19 4.52
CA LYS A 71 -2.51 -1.47 5.26
C LYS A 71 -1.08 -1.94 5.51
N GLY A 72 -0.08 -1.23 5.02
CA GLY A 72 1.32 -1.62 5.14
C GLY A 72 1.64 -2.97 4.50
N SER A 73 0.93 -3.34 3.44
CA SER A 73 1.07 -4.64 2.77
C SER A 73 2.19 -4.68 1.74
N ASN A 74 2.78 -3.53 1.43
CA ASN A 74 3.96 -3.39 0.58
C ASN A 74 4.99 -2.45 1.23
N LEU A 75 5.10 -2.50 2.57
CA LEU A 75 5.94 -1.58 3.33
C LEU A 75 6.85 -2.35 4.29
N PHE A 76 8.15 -2.11 4.17
CA PHE A 76 9.14 -2.49 5.16
C PHE A 76 9.31 -1.37 6.18
N ILE A 77 9.06 -1.66 7.46
CA ILE A 77 9.22 -0.71 8.55
C ILE A 77 10.39 -1.17 9.42
N PRO A 78 11.49 -0.39 9.51
CA PRO A 78 12.60 -0.69 10.41
C PRO A 78 12.14 -0.75 11.87
N ASP A 79 12.86 -1.53 12.71
CA ASP A 79 12.60 -1.59 14.15
C ASP A 79 13.06 -0.32 14.89
N THR A 80 13.76 0.59 14.23
CA THR A 80 14.13 1.91 14.76
C THR A 80 12.91 2.81 14.93
N ALA A 81 12.98 3.74 15.88
CA ALA A 81 11.91 4.70 16.09
C ALA A 81 11.75 5.65 14.87
N TRP A 82 10.51 5.90 14.48
CA TRP A 82 10.17 6.92 13.49
C TRP A 82 9.99 8.27 14.19
N PRO A 83 10.76 9.30 13.85
CA PRO A 83 10.80 10.55 14.63
C PRO A 83 9.68 11.54 14.28
N GLY A 84 8.73 11.17 13.40
CA GLY A 84 7.72 12.08 12.86
C GLY A 84 6.30 11.53 12.96
N ILE A 85 5.47 11.96 12.01
CA ILE A 85 4.04 11.66 11.95
C ILE A 85 3.79 10.54 10.92
N ILE A 86 3.00 9.56 11.32
CA ILE A 86 2.37 8.59 10.41
C ILE A 86 0.91 9.02 10.24
N LEU A 87 0.51 9.33 9.00
CA LEU A 87 -0.86 9.60 8.64
C LEU A 87 -1.53 8.28 8.22
N HIS A 88 -2.65 7.94 8.85
CA HIS A 88 -3.43 6.75 8.55
C HIS A 88 -4.87 7.17 8.23
N LEU A 89 -5.24 7.14 6.95
CA LEU A 89 -6.57 7.56 6.52
C LEU A 89 -7.64 6.57 7.00
N SER A 90 -8.77 7.11 7.44
CA SER A 90 -9.91 6.35 7.96
C SER A 90 -11.22 7.14 7.75
N GLY A 91 -12.28 6.86 8.48
CA GLY A 91 -13.51 7.65 8.42
C GLY A 91 -14.08 7.75 7.00
N GLU A 92 -14.27 8.98 6.52
CA GLU A 92 -14.84 9.26 5.18
C GLU A 92 -13.99 8.74 4.02
N PHE A 93 -12.67 8.57 4.22
CA PHE A 93 -11.79 7.98 3.22
C PHE A 93 -12.05 6.48 2.96
N LYS A 94 -13.00 5.84 3.67
CA LYS A 94 -13.49 4.48 3.40
C LYS A 94 -14.78 4.47 2.58
N SER A 95 -15.15 5.60 2.00
CA SER A 95 -16.38 5.77 1.23
C SER A 95 -16.43 4.85 0.00
N TRP A 96 -17.66 4.53 -0.38
CA TRP A 96 -18.01 3.89 -1.63
C TRP A 96 -19.30 4.57 -2.10
N VAL A 97 -19.20 5.34 -3.16
CA VAL A 97 -20.33 6.14 -3.67
C VAL A 97 -20.50 5.84 -5.16
N PRO A 98 -21.47 4.99 -5.53
CA PRO A 98 -21.84 4.83 -6.94
C PRO A 98 -22.26 6.19 -7.51
N LEU A 99 -21.79 6.50 -8.71
CA LEU A 99 -22.18 7.72 -9.41
C LEU A 99 -23.46 7.44 -10.20
N GLU A 100 -24.55 8.13 -9.86
CA GLU A 100 -25.83 7.99 -10.52
C GLU A 100 -25.80 8.58 -11.94
N GLU A 101 -26.59 7.99 -12.82
CA GLU A 101 -26.73 8.44 -14.20
C GLU A 101 -27.49 9.78 -14.26
N ASN A 102 -26.82 10.86 -14.56
CA ASN A 102 -27.50 12.08 -15.03
C ASN A 102 -27.81 11.92 -16.53
N ASN A 103 -28.95 11.32 -16.86
CA ASN A 103 -29.61 11.27 -18.19
C ASN A 103 -28.75 11.12 -19.47
N SER A 104 -27.46 10.82 -19.36
CA SER A 104 -26.60 10.51 -20.49
C SER A 104 -26.11 9.06 -20.38
N SER A 105 -26.29 8.29 -21.43
CA SER A 105 -25.87 6.88 -21.54
C SER A 105 -24.35 6.64 -21.36
N ALA A 106 -23.59 7.69 -21.06
CA ALA A 106 -22.13 7.67 -21.04
C ALA A 106 -21.50 7.40 -19.65
N CYS A 107 -22.27 7.39 -18.55
CA CYS A 107 -21.72 7.30 -17.18
C CYS A 107 -22.19 6.05 -16.42
N LYS A 108 -22.47 4.95 -17.12
CA LYS A 108 -22.86 3.70 -16.50
C LYS A 108 -21.68 3.06 -15.75
N ASN A 109 -21.97 2.45 -14.59
CA ASN A 109 -21.04 1.64 -13.82
C ASN A 109 -19.80 2.39 -13.32
N ARG A 110 -19.99 3.60 -12.78
CA ARG A 110 -18.93 4.38 -12.12
C ARG A 110 -19.09 4.41 -10.61
N VAL A 111 -17.96 4.48 -9.92
CA VAL A 111 -17.93 4.60 -8.45
C VAL A 111 -16.78 5.47 -8.01
N THR A 112 -17.05 6.36 -7.05
CA THR A 112 -16.01 7.02 -6.25
C THR A 112 -15.69 6.15 -5.05
N ALA A 113 -14.42 5.79 -4.89
CA ALA A 113 -13.90 5.01 -3.76
C ALA A 113 -12.88 5.83 -2.97
N GLY A 114 -13.07 5.94 -1.67
CA GLY A 114 -12.14 6.61 -0.78
C GLY A 114 -10.82 5.84 -0.66
N ALA A 115 -9.72 6.56 -0.52
CA ALA A 115 -8.35 6.00 -0.54
C ALA A 115 -8.08 4.96 0.56
N ALA A 116 -8.79 5.00 1.69
CA ALA A 116 -8.67 4.04 2.78
C ALA A 116 -9.63 2.85 2.67
N LEU A 117 -10.48 2.79 1.63
CA LEU A 117 -11.31 1.60 1.37
C LEU A 117 -10.41 0.41 1.06
N ALA A 118 -10.69 -0.72 1.71
CA ALA A 118 -9.89 -1.94 1.51
C ALA A 118 -10.11 -2.53 0.11
N ASP A 119 -9.05 -2.94 -0.58
CA ASP A 119 -9.08 -3.55 -1.91
C ASP A 119 -10.03 -4.74 -1.98
N VAL A 120 -10.00 -5.60 -0.96
CA VAL A 120 -10.91 -6.76 -0.83
C VAL A 120 -12.38 -6.31 -0.79
N THR A 121 -12.69 -5.28 -0.01
CA THR A 121 -14.06 -4.75 0.09
C THR A 121 -14.50 -4.11 -1.22
N PHE A 122 -13.59 -3.41 -1.88
CA PHE A 122 -13.84 -2.83 -3.20
C PHE A 122 -14.17 -3.91 -4.23
N ALA A 123 -13.32 -4.94 -4.38
CA ALA A 123 -13.55 -6.04 -5.30
C ALA A 123 -14.90 -6.75 -5.04
N GLN A 124 -15.21 -7.04 -3.78
CA GLN A 124 -16.51 -7.67 -3.41
C GLN A 124 -17.71 -6.80 -3.80
N ARG A 125 -17.62 -5.48 -3.61
CA ARG A 125 -18.70 -4.56 -3.99
C ARG A 125 -18.85 -4.46 -5.51
N CYS A 126 -17.75 -4.43 -6.28
CA CYS A 126 -17.81 -4.47 -7.75
C CYS A 126 -18.52 -5.74 -8.24
N VAL A 127 -18.16 -6.91 -7.70
CA VAL A 127 -18.79 -8.18 -8.06
C VAL A 127 -20.28 -8.18 -7.74
N ALA A 128 -20.68 -7.64 -6.58
CA ALA A 128 -22.09 -7.52 -6.20
C ALA A 128 -22.91 -6.61 -7.13
N GLN A 129 -22.26 -5.72 -7.88
CA GLN A 129 -22.87 -4.88 -8.91
C GLN A 129 -22.80 -5.51 -10.32
N GLY A 130 -22.18 -6.68 -10.48
CA GLY A 130 -21.90 -7.25 -11.79
C GLY A 130 -20.79 -6.53 -12.59
N TRP A 131 -19.92 -5.79 -11.91
CA TRP A 131 -18.82 -5.05 -12.51
C TRP A 131 -17.54 -5.87 -12.51
N GLY A 132 -17.12 -6.29 -13.69
CA GLY A 132 -15.92 -7.11 -13.86
C GLY A 132 -14.66 -6.31 -14.13
N GLY A 133 -13.50 -6.96 -13.90
CA GLY A 133 -12.17 -6.49 -14.29
C GLY A 133 -11.22 -6.23 -13.11
N MET A 134 -11.71 -5.90 -11.91
CA MET A 134 -10.87 -5.71 -10.73
C MET A 134 -10.99 -6.84 -9.69
N GLU A 135 -11.38 -8.02 -10.10
CA GLU A 135 -11.49 -9.21 -9.23
C GLU A 135 -10.13 -9.60 -8.61
N PHE A 136 -9.04 -9.26 -9.28
CA PHE A 136 -7.68 -9.50 -8.78
C PHE A 136 -7.39 -8.80 -7.44
N LEU A 137 -8.08 -7.71 -7.12
CA LEU A 137 -7.91 -6.99 -5.85
C LEU A 137 -8.35 -7.82 -4.64
N ILE A 138 -9.19 -8.85 -4.82
CA ILE A 138 -9.57 -9.78 -3.72
C ILE A 138 -8.34 -10.45 -3.11
N GLY A 139 -7.32 -10.62 -3.92
CA GLY A 139 -6.05 -11.20 -3.53
C GLY A 139 -5.03 -10.21 -2.95
N ILE A 140 -5.26 -8.91 -2.99
CA ILE A 140 -4.28 -7.89 -2.59
C ILE A 140 -4.70 -7.28 -1.25
N PRO A 141 -3.92 -7.43 -0.17
CA PRO A 141 -4.26 -6.84 1.14
C PRO A 141 -3.88 -5.36 1.20
N GLY A 142 -4.50 -4.54 0.37
CA GLY A 142 -4.21 -3.11 0.23
C GLY A 142 -5.39 -2.21 0.54
N THR A 143 -5.25 -0.96 0.15
CA THR A 143 -6.28 0.08 0.11
C THR A 143 -6.28 0.74 -1.26
N ILE A 144 -7.39 1.32 -1.67
CA ILE A 144 -7.54 1.99 -2.97
C ILE A 144 -6.45 3.03 -3.21
N GLY A 145 -6.11 3.86 -2.21
CA GLY A 145 -5.00 4.82 -2.35
C GLY A 145 -3.67 4.14 -2.63
N GLY A 146 -3.39 3.01 -1.95
CA GLY A 146 -2.20 2.20 -2.21
C GLY A 146 -2.24 1.52 -3.58
N ALA A 147 -3.41 1.03 -4.00
CA ALA A 147 -3.60 0.40 -5.31
C ALA A 147 -3.37 1.40 -6.46
N VAL A 148 -3.89 2.63 -6.35
CA VAL A 148 -3.65 3.71 -7.32
C VAL A 148 -2.18 4.13 -7.32
N ALA A 149 -1.58 4.38 -6.15
CA ALA A 149 -0.19 4.80 -6.03
C ALA A 149 0.79 3.80 -6.66
N MET A 150 0.59 2.51 -6.38
CA MET A 150 1.46 1.43 -6.86
C MET A 150 1.06 0.84 -8.20
N ASN A 151 -0.01 1.33 -8.84
CA ASN A 151 -0.63 0.65 -9.97
C ASN A 151 -0.76 -0.86 -9.69
N ALA A 152 -1.46 -1.19 -8.61
CA ALA A 152 -1.59 -2.57 -8.17
C ALA A 152 -2.23 -3.42 -9.26
N GLY A 153 -1.67 -4.59 -9.50
CA GLY A 153 -2.16 -5.48 -10.54
C GLY A 153 -1.76 -6.93 -10.32
N ALA A 154 -2.60 -7.82 -10.79
CA ALA A 154 -2.38 -9.26 -10.80
C ALA A 154 -3.27 -9.90 -11.88
N HIS A 155 -2.94 -11.14 -12.29
CA HIS A 155 -3.75 -11.92 -13.25
C HIS A 155 -4.02 -11.20 -14.57
N GLY A 156 -3.11 -10.33 -15.03
CA GLY A 156 -3.19 -9.62 -16.30
C GLY A 156 -4.01 -8.32 -16.30
N GLY A 157 -4.56 -7.90 -15.15
CA GLY A 157 -5.21 -6.60 -14.97
C GLY A 157 -4.41 -5.70 -14.02
N GLU A 158 -4.56 -4.39 -14.16
CA GLU A 158 -3.97 -3.40 -13.26
C GLU A 158 -4.95 -2.27 -12.96
N THR A 159 -4.70 -1.53 -11.88
CA THR A 159 -5.59 -0.46 -11.38
C THR A 159 -5.82 0.63 -12.43
N ALA A 160 -4.78 0.98 -13.20
CA ALA A 160 -4.85 1.99 -14.25
C ALA A 160 -5.83 1.68 -15.39
N ASP A 161 -6.18 0.40 -15.61
CA ASP A 161 -7.11 -0.02 -16.66
C ASP A 161 -8.55 0.47 -16.40
N PHE A 162 -8.91 0.68 -15.14
CA PHE A 162 -10.26 1.03 -14.69
C PHE A 162 -10.36 2.43 -14.10
N LEU A 163 -9.23 3.05 -13.76
CA LEU A 163 -9.18 4.39 -13.18
C LEU A 163 -9.63 5.44 -14.21
N GLN A 164 -10.52 6.34 -13.80
CA GLN A 164 -10.92 7.51 -14.61
C GLN A 164 -10.27 8.79 -14.11
N GLU A 165 -10.26 8.97 -12.79
CA GLU A 165 -9.62 10.13 -12.15
C GLU A 165 -9.19 9.77 -10.72
N ALA A 166 -8.24 10.51 -10.20
CA ALA A 166 -7.82 10.45 -8.81
C ALA A 166 -7.88 11.84 -8.18
N GLU A 167 -8.42 11.90 -6.98
CA GLU A 167 -8.40 13.08 -6.14
C GLU A 167 -7.27 12.97 -5.13
N TRP A 168 -6.52 14.04 -4.93
CA TRP A 168 -5.38 14.07 -4.03
C TRP A 168 -5.20 15.46 -3.41
N MET A 169 -4.59 15.51 -2.23
CA MET A 169 -4.31 16.75 -1.50
C MET A 169 -2.82 17.02 -1.49
N ASP A 170 -2.42 18.29 -1.73
CA ASP A 170 -1.04 18.75 -1.67
C ASP A 170 -0.61 19.12 -0.23
N MET A 171 0.67 19.46 -0.06
CA MET A 171 1.20 19.84 1.25
C MET A 171 0.74 21.21 1.75
N GLU A 172 0.11 22.00 0.91
CA GLU A 172 -0.57 23.27 1.23
C GLU A 172 -2.02 23.02 1.70
N GLY A 173 -2.51 21.78 1.63
CA GLY A 173 -3.87 21.40 2.02
C GLY A 173 -4.92 21.64 0.94
N ASN A 174 -4.50 21.90 -0.31
CA ASN A 174 -5.42 22.09 -1.44
C ASN A 174 -5.78 20.74 -2.06
N LEU A 175 -7.05 20.61 -2.42
CA LEU A 175 -7.58 19.44 -3.10
C LEU A 175 -7.44 19.59 -4.61
N HIS A 176 -6.95 18.55 -5.26
CA HIS A 176 -6.74 18.47 -6.71
C HIS A 176 -7.40 17.24 -7.28
N THR A 177 -7.86 17.34 -8.53
CA THR A 177 -8.35 16.19 -9.30
C THR A 177 -7.50 16.05 -10.57
N SER A 178 -7.09 14.83 -10.86
CA SER A 178 -6.32 14.50 -12.06
C SER A 178 -7.03 13.39 -12.84
N ALA A 179 -7.40 13.68 -14.10
CA ALA A 179 -7.92 12.66 -15.00
C ALA A 179 -6.84 11.60 -15.30
N ARG A 180 -7.23 10.36 -15.51
CA ARG A 180 -6.32 9.22 -15.78
C ARG A 180 -5.31 9.51 -16.88
N GLN A 181 -5.71 10.20 -17.94
CA GLN A 181 -4.85 10.55 -19.08
C GLN A 181 -3.73 11.54 -18.74
N ASN A 182 -3.85 12.27 -17.62
CA ASN A 182 -2.87 13.24 -17.14
C ASN A 182 -1.94 12.63 -16.08
N LEU A 183 -2.10 11.34 -15.78
CA LEU A 183 -1.31 10.62 -14.79
C LEU A 183 -0.47 9.56 -15.50
N GLU A 184 0.82 9.50 -15.13
CA GLU A 184 1.71 8.45 -15.61
C GLU A 184 1.55 7.18 -14.77
N PHE A 185 1.32 6.04 -15.46
CA PHE A 185 1.30 4.73 -14.86
C PHE A 185 2.27 3.79 -15.59
N ARG A 186 3.01 3.02 -14.79
CA ARG A 186 3.91 1.96 -15.26
C ARG A 186 3.79 0.76 -14.33
N TYR A 187 4.44 -0.33 -14.66
CA TYR A 187 4.51 -1.50 -13.78
C TYR A 187 4.98 -1.12 -12.36
N ARG A 188 4.10 -1.28 -11.37
CA ARG A 188 4.34 -0.94 -9.95
C ARG A 188 4.71 0.53 -9.70
N TYR A 189 4.13 1.43 -10.46
CA TYR A 189 4.40 2.86 -10.36
C TYR A 189 3.21 3.71 -10.82
N SER A 190 2.96 4.80 -10.12
CA SER A 190 2.27 5.99 -10.64
C SER A 190 2.97 7.26 -10.16
N ASP A 191 2.74 8.38 -10.84
CA ASP A 191 3.25 9.70 -10.41
C ASP A 191 2.52 10.26 -9.17
N LEU A 192 1.50 9.56 -8.69
CA LEU A 192 0.86 9.79 -7.38
C LEU A 192 1.51 8.98 -6.24
N MET A 193 2.60 8.26 -6.51
CA MET A 193 3.27 7.44 -5.51
C MET A 193 3.93 8.32 -4.45
N GLY A 194 3.42 8.29 -3.29
CA GLY A 194 3.59 8.89 -1.96
C GLY A 194 4.70 9.86 -1.60
N ASN A 195 5.69 10.11 -2.45
CA ASN A 195 6.89 10.85 -2.02
C ASN A 195 6.97 12.28 -2.55
N TYR A 196 5.94 12.74 -3.26
CA TYR A 196 5.94 14.06 -3.90
C TYR A 196 4.97 15.04 -3.25
N GLY A 197 4.63 14.81 -1.96
CA GLY A 197 3.71 15.67 -1.24
C GLY A 197 2.26 15.59 -1.75
N ARG A 198 1.87 14.45 -2.36
CA ARG A 198 0.51 14.20 -2.85
C ARG A 198 -0.11 13.06 -2.08
N ILE A 199 -1.21 13.31 -1.39
CA ILE A 199 -1.96 12.28 -0.67
C ILE A 199 -3.26 12.00 -1.40
N ILE A 200 -3.41 10.80 -1.95
CA ILE A 200 -4.64 10.35 -2.61
C ILE A 200 -5.74 10.30 -1.55
N THR A 201 -6.87 10.95 -1.82
CA THR A 201 -8.06 11.01 -0.95
C THR A 201 -9.18 10.13 -1.47
N SER A 202 -9.35 10.07 -2.79
CA SER A 202 -10.33 9.22 -3.46
C SER A 202 -9.92 8.90 -4.91
N ALA A 203 -10.62 7.96 -5.54
CA ALA A 203 -10.46 7.66 -6.95
C ALA A 203 -11.82 7.26 -7.56
N VAL A 204 -12.02 7.64 -8.82
CA VAL A 204 -13.19 7.25 -9.62
C VAL A 204 -12.79 6.14 -10.56
N PHE A 205 -13.58 5.06 -10.53
CA PHE A 205 -13.40 3.90 -11.39
C PHE A 205 -14.62 3.74 -12.29
N GLU A 206 -14.38 3.21 -13.50
CA GLU A 206 -15.41 2.88 -14.46
C GLU A 206 -15.27 1.43 -14.90
N PHE A 207 -16.42 0.77 -15.01
CA PHE A 207 -16.50 -0.66 -15.33
C PHE A 207 -17.39 -0.90 -16.54
N GLN A 208 -17.17 -2.02 -17.19
CA GLN A 208 -18.11 -2.59 -18.14
C GLN A 208 -19.03 -3.56 -17.40
N GLU A 209 -20.32 -3.52 -17.77
CA GLU A 209 -21.27 -4.51 -17.31
C GLU A 209 -20.87 -5.90 -17.77
N SER A 210 -20.90 -6.85 -16.87
CA SER A 210 -20.48 -8.22 -17.12
C SER A 210 -21.50 -9.20 -16.54
N ASP A 211 -21.52 -10.42 -17.04
CA ASP A 211 -22.36 -11.47 -16.44
C ASP A 211 -21.93 -11.72 -14.99
N PRO A 212 -22.83 -11.54 -14.02
CA PRO A 212 -22.50 -11.66 -12.59
C PRO A 212 -21.88 -13.00 -12.21
N GLY A 213 -22.33 -14.11 -12.80
CA GLY A 213 -21.78 -15.44 -12.55
C GLY A 213 -20.33 -15.57 -13.02
N THR A 214 -20.00 -14.94 -14.15
CA THR A 214 -18.64 -14.91 -14.68
C THR A 214 -17.71 -14.09 -13.79
N VAL A 215 -18.17 -12.93 -13.29
CA VAL A 215 -17.38 -12.05 -12.41
C VAL A 215 -17.13 -12.73 -11.07
N GLU A 216 -18.16 -13.32 -10.46
CA GLU A 216 -18.04 -14.08 -9.22
C GLU A 216 -17.06 -15.25 -9.35
N LYS A 217 -17.17 -16.02 -10.43
CA LYS A 217 -16.24 -17.12 -10.72
C LYS A 217 -14.78 -16.65 -10.77
N LYS A 218 -14.50 -15.57 -11.51
CA LYS A 218 -13.14 -14.99 -11.59
C LYS A 218 -12.62 -14.54 -10.22
N LEU A 219 -13.46 -13.91 -9.41
CA LEU A 219 -13.08 -13.50 -8.06
C LEU A 219 -12.67 -14.72 -7.21
N LEU A 220 -13.47 -15.80 -7.26
CA LEU A 220 -13.15 -17.05 -6.54
C LEU A 220 -11.86 -17.69 -7.06
N GLU A 221 -11.63 -17.70 -8.37
CA GLU A 221 -10.38 -18.20 -8.98
C GLU A 221 -9.17 -17.40 -8.49
N CYS A 222 -9.25 -16.06 -8.46
CA CYS A 222 -8.17 -15.20 -7.93
C CYS A 222 -7.89 -15.49 -6.45
N GLN A 223 -8.94 -15.66 -5.65
CA GLN A 223 -8.83 -15.99 -4.23
C GLN A 223 -8.19 -17.38 -4.01
N GLN A 224 -8.66 -18.38 -4.73
CA GLN A 224 -8.14 -19.75 -4.64
C GLN A 224 -6.67 -19.80 -5.07
N PHE A 225 -6.31 -19.20 -6.20
CA PHE A 225 -4.93 -19.13 -6.65
C PHE A 225 -4.00 -18.57 -5.56
N ARG A 226 -4.43 -17.50 -4.89
CA ARG A 226 -3.64 -16.90 -3.81
C ARG A 226 -3.46 -17.87 -2.62
N MET A 227 -4.54 -18.52 -2.20
CA MET A 227 -4.51 -19.46 -1.07
C MET A 227 -3.59 -20.66 -1.35
N GLU A 228 -3.55 -21.14 -2.60
CA GLU A 228 -2.73 -22.27 -3.01
C GLU A 228 -1.26 -21.93 -3.28
N LYS A 229 -1.00 -20.75 -3.87
CA LYS A 229 0.32 -20.39 -4.41
C LYS A 229 1.12 -19.42 -3.56
N GLN A 230 0.53 -18.84 -2.52
CA GLN A 230 1.18 -17.85 -1.66
C GLN A 230 1.10 -18.24 -0.19
N PRO A 231 2.02 -17.78 0.68
CA PRO A 231 2.02 -18.09 2.11
C PRO A 231 0.94 -17.30 2.86
N TYR A 232 -0.33 -17.52 2.50
CA TYR A 232 -1.49 -16.74 2.95
C TYR A 232 -1.64 -16.67 4.47
N ASN A 233 -1.27 -17.74 5.19
CA ASN A 233 -1.44 -17.86 6.64
C ASN A 233 -0.22 -17.32 7.43
N GLN A 234 0.79 -16.77 6.77
CA GLN A 234 1.99 -16.27 7.41
C GLN A 234 2.13 -14.76 7.19
N PRO A 235 2.56 -13.99 8.22
CA PRO A 235 2.82 -12.56 8.06
C PRO A 235 3.90 -12.34 6.99
N SER A 236 3.56 -11.60 5.94
CA SER A 236 4.44 -11.28 4.81
C SER A 236 3.97 -9.98 4.14
N CYS A 237 4.80 -9.38 3.33
CA CYS A 237 4.50 -8.13 2.63
C CYS A 237 4.32 -8.33 1.11
N GLY A 238 3.75 -9.47 0.70
CA GLY A 238 3.61 -9.80 -0.71
C GLY A 238 4.96 -10.17 -1.36
N SER A 239 5.05 -9.94 -2.67
CA SER A 239 6.30 -10.10 -3.43
C SER A 239 7.33 -9.06 -3.01
N VAL A 240 8.52 -9.53 -2.65
CA VAL A 240 9.60 -8.65 -2.18
C VAL A 240 10.31 -7.93 -3.33
N PHE A 241 10.42 -8.61 -4.48
CA PHE A 241 11.11 -8.09 -5.66
C PHE A 241 10.19 -7.98 -6.86
N LYS A 242 10.43 -6.96 -7.69
CA LYS A 242 9.83 -6.83 -9.02
C LYS A 242 10.30 -7.97 -9.92
N ASN A 243 9.46 -8.37 -10.86
CA ASN A 243 9.90 -9.28 -11.92
C ASN A 243 10.82 -8.52 -12.88
N PRO A 244 12.03 -9.04 -13.16
CA PRO A 244 12.90 -8.46 -14.17
C PRO A 244 12.35 -8.69 -15.59
N PRO A 245 12.76 -7.89 -16.58
CA PRO A 245 12.34 -8.10 -17.97
C PRO A 245 12.60 -9.52 -18.45
N GLY A 246 11.55 -10.18 -18.94
CA GLY A 246 11.63 -11.53 -19.54
C GLY A 246 11.75 -12.69 -18.55
N ASP A 247 11.69 -12.44 -17.22
CA ASP A 247 11.82 -13.50 -16.22
C ASP A 247 10.98 -13.19 -14.95
N PHE A 248 10.93 -14.16 -14.03
CA PHE A 248 10.24 -14.05 -12.76
C PHE A 248 11.21 -14.09 -11.60
N ALA A 249 11.12 -13.11 -10.69
CA ALA A 249 11.96 -13.07 -9.49
C ALA A 249 11.85 -14.35 -8.66
N ALA A 250 10.65 -14.91 -8.49
CA ALA A 250 10.43 -16.16 -7.77
C ALA A 250 11.22 -17.33 -8.39
N ARG A 251 11.23 -17.46 -9.73
CA ARG A 251 11.99 -18.51 -10.44
C ARG A 251 13.50 -18.37 -10.21
N LEU A 252 14.02 -17.14 -10.32
CA LEU A 252 15.44 -16.86 -10.12
C LEU A 252 15.88 -17.17 -8.68
N ILE A 253 15.09 -16.81 -7.69
CA ILE A 253 15.35 -17.06 -6.27
C ILE A 253 15.32 -18.57 -5.99
N GLU A 254 14.35 -19.30 -6.54
CA GLU A 254 14.25 -20.75 -6.40
C GLU A 254 15.41 -21.47 -7.11
N ALA A 255 15.73 -21.08 -8.34
CA ALA A 255 16.88 -21.62 -9.09
C ALA A 255 18.23 -21.31 -8.40
N SER A 256 18.26 -20.25 -7.58
CA SER A 256 19.42 -19.92 -6.75
C SER A 256 19.55 -20.80 -5.49
N GLY A 257 18.57 -21.66 -5.20
CA GLY A 257 18.58 -22.56 -4.05
C GLY A 257 18.24 -21.86 -2.72
N LEU A 258 17.55 -20.72 -2.79
CA LEU A 258 17.28 -19.89 -1.61
C LEU A 258 15.90 -20.14 -0.96
N LYS A 259 15.03 -20.89 -1.63
CA LYS A 259 13.70 -21.25 -1.10
C LYS A 259 13.82 -21.98 0.25
N GLY A 260 13.10 -21.49 1.25
CA GLY A 260 13.17 -22.06 2.59
C GLY A 260 14.32 -21.54 3.47
N LYS A 261 15.24 -20.71 2.96
CA LYS A 261 16.34 -20.15 3.75
C LYS A 261 15.84 -19.31 4.91
N ILE A 262 16.40 -19.51 6.10
CA ILE A 262 16.05 -18.82 7.34
C ILE A 262 17.20 -17.94 7.79
N VAL A 263 16.89 -16.73 8.26
CA VAL A 263 17.79 -15.84 9.01
C VAL A 263 17.00 -15.30 10.21
N GLY A 264 17.48 -15.58 11.41
CA GLY A 264 16.81 -15.20 12.65
C GLY A 264 15.36 -15.70 12.70
N GLY A 265 14.40 -14.76 12.74
CA GLY A 265 12.97 -15.05 12.74
C GLY A 265 12.29 -14.94 11.37
N ALA A 266 13.04 -14.68 10.29
CA ALA A 266 12.51 -14.53 8.93
C ALA A 266 12.87 -15.73 8.05
N GLN A 267 12.02 -16.06 7.07
CA GLN A 267 12.24 -17.15 6.12
C GLN A 267 11.81 -16.75 4.70
N ILE A 268 12.63 -17.11 3.70
CA ILE A 268 12.16 -17.15 2.31
C ILE A 268 11.14 -18.28 2.20
N SER A 269 9.92 -17.94 1.81
CA SER A 269 8.80 -18.88 1.86
C SER A 269 9.09 -20.16 1.06
N PRO A 270 8.82 -21.36 1.64
CA PRO A 270 8.89 -22.62 0.91
C PRO A 270 7.76 -22.80 -0.11
N ILE A 271 6.69 -21.98 -0.05
CA ILE A 271 5.56 -21.99 -1.00
C ILE A 271 5.90 -21.12 -2.21
N HIS A 272 6.31 -19.86 -1.98
CA HIS A 272 6.59 -18.89 -3.04
C HIS A 272 7.90 -18.14 -2.76
N ALA A 273 8.93 -18.38 -3.58
CA ALA A 273 10.29 -17.92 -3.29
C ALA A 273 10.46 -16.38 -3.27
N ASN A 274 9.57 -15.61 -3.91
CA ASN A 274 9.58 -14.14 -3.86
C ASN A 274 8.86 -13.55 -2.62
N PHE A 275 8.54 -14.39 -1.62
CA PHE A 275 7.95 -13.98 -0.35
C PHE A 275 8.92 -14.25 0.80
N ILE A 276 9.09 -13.28 1.67
CA ILE A 276 9.74 -13.45 2.96
C ILE A 276 8.66 -13.42 4.03
N VAL A 277 8.61 -14.47 4.85
CA VAL A 277 7.62 -14.62 5.92
C VAL A 277 8.24 -14.39 7.28
N ASN A 278 7.48 -13.80 8.20
CA ASN A 278 7.85 -13.68 9.61
C ASN A 278 7.34 -14.92 10.36
N LEU A 279 8.27 -15.68 10.92
CA LEU A 279 7.99 -16.90 11.73
C LEU A 279 7.49 -16.56 13.16
N GLY A 280 7.06 -15.31 13.39
CA GLY A 280 6.50 -14.82 14.65
C GLY A 280 7.47 -13.98 15.49
N LYS A 281 8.76 -13.98 15.17
CA LYS A 281 9.80 -13.25 15.91
C LYS A 281 10.84 -12.56 15.01
N ALA A 282 10.53 -12.32 13.75
CA ALA A 282 11.45 -11.65 12.84
C ALA A 282 11.71 -10.21 13.29
N SER A 283 12.97 -9.81 13.20
CA SER A 283 13.39 -8.42 13.24
C SER A 283 13.46 -7.81 11.84
N SER A 284 13.48 -6.49 11.74
CA SER A 284 13.74 -5.81 10.47
C SER A 284 15.12 -6.18 9.90
N THR A 285 16.11 -6.40 10.76
CA THR A 285 17.47 -6.84 10.36
C THR A 285 17.43 -8.22 9.72
N ASP A 286 16.64 -9.17 10.24
CA ASP A 286 16.52 -10.52 9.66
C ASP A 286 15.98 -10.46 8.23
N ILE A 287 14.95 -9.63 8.00
CA ILE A 287 14.33 -9.46 6.68
C ILE A 287 15.30 -8.78 5.71
N LEU A 288 15.98 -7.70 6.13
CA LEU A 288 16.98 -7.04 5.29
C LEU A 288 18.12 -7.99 4.90
N SER A 289 18.62 -8.78 5.84
CA SER A 289 19.64 -9.78 5.58
C SER A 289 19.21 -10.82 4.53
N LEU A 290 17.94 -11.21 4.53
CA LEU A 290 17.40 -12.09 3.48
C LEU A 290 17.28 -11.37 2.14
N ILE A 291 16.83 -10.11 2.12
CA ILE A 291 16.74 -9.28 0.90
C ILE A 291 18.12 -9.16 0.26
N ASP A 292 19.15 -8.80 1.04
CA ASP A 292 20.53 -8.65 0.55
C ASP A 292 21.10 -10.00 0.08
N THR A 293 20.90 -11.08 0.84
CA THR A 293 21.28 -12.44 0.44
C THR A 293 20.67 -12.83 -0.90
N VAL A 294 19.38 -12.54 -1.13
CA VAL A 294 18.71 -12.83 -2.40
C VAL A 294 19.36 -12.05 -3.54
N ARG A 295 19.54 -10.73 -3.36
CA ARG A 295 20.12 -9.86 -4.40
C ARG A 295 21.54 -10.32 -4.80
N GLU A 296 22.39 -10.55 -3.82
CA GLU A 296 23.78 -10.99 -4.05
C GLU A 296 23.85 -12.36 -4.72
N THR A 297 23.06 -13.33 -4.24
CA THR A 297 23.08 -14.70 -4.77
C THR A 297 22.52 -14.77 -6.18
N VAL A 298 21.39 -14.08 -6.45
CA VAL A 298 20.79 -14.04 -7.79
C VAL A 298 21.72 -13.32 -8.76
N PHE A 299 22.31 -12.19 -8.36
CA PHE A 299 23.28 -11.50 -9.19
C PHE A 299 24.50 -12.38 -9.52
N SER A 300 25.08 -13.04 -8.53
CA SER A 300 26.23 -13.93 -8.71
C SER A 300 25.94 -15.11 -9.66
N LYS A 301 24.72 -15.68 -9.61
CA LYS A 301 24.37 -16.88 -10.41
C LYS A 301 23.77 -16.55 -11.77
N HIS A 302 23.08 -15.44 -11.91
CA HIS A 302 22.29 -15.13 -13.11
C HIS A 302 22.67 -13.80 -13.76
N SER A 303 23.54 -12.99 -13.14
CA SER A 303 23.91 -11.62 -13.58
C SER A 303 22.70 -10.69 -13.68
N ILE A 304 21.64 -10.94 -12.90
CA ILE A 304 20.41 -10.14 -12.84
C ILE A 304 20.33 -9.43 -11.49
N ASN A 305 20.22 -8.09 -11.52
CA ASN A 305 19.93 -7.29 -10.34
C ASN A 305 18.44 -7.29 -10.05
N LEU A 306 18.01 -7.91 -8.95
CA LEU A 306 16.64 -7.83 -8.49
C LEU A 306 16.38 -6.50 -7.80
N GLU A 307 15.36 -5.79 -8.27
CA GLU A 307 14.87 -4.53 -7.68
C GLU A 307 13.80 -4.84 -6.63
N PRO A 308 13.91 -4.32 -5.39
CA PRO A 308 12.84 -4.45 -4.41
C PRO A 308 11.54 -3.80 -4.91
N GLU A 309 10.42 -4.50 -4.77
CA GLU A 309 9.07 -3.96 -4.96
C GLU A 309 8.58 -3.31 -3.66
N VAL A 310 8.98 -3.89 -2.53
CA VAL A 310 8.61 -3.39 -1.21
C VAL A 310 9.22 -2.01 -0.96
N GLN A 311 8.37 -1.08 -0.48
CA GLN A 311 8.79 0.26 -0.10
C GLN A 311 9.46 0.22 1.29
N ILE A 312 10.51 1.01 1.47
CA ILE A 312 11.20 1.09 2.77
C ILE A 312 10.86 2.41 3.43
N LEU A 313 10.34 2.37 4.65
CA LEU A 313 10.13 3.55 5.46
C LEU A 313 11.49 4.13 5.89
N GLN A 314 11.89 5.25 5.28
CA GLN A 314 13.16 5.94 5.55
C GLN A 314 12.89 7.39 5.95
N SER A 315 13.57 7.87 7.00
CA SER A 315 13.41 9.23 7.52
C SER A 315 14.03 10.32 6.63
N SER A 316 14.96 9.95 5.75
CA SER A 316 15.71 10.89 4.89
C SER A 316 14.96 11.36 3.65
N VAL A 317 13.76 10.84 3.38
CA VAL A 317 13.03 11.10 2.12
C VAL A 317 12.02 12.24 2.26
N TYR A 318 11.74 12.72 3.48
CA TYR A 318 10.60 13.60 3.79
C TYR A 318 10.98 14.87 4.56
N GLY A 319 12.23 15.30 4.48
CA GLY A 319 12.71 16.54 5.08
C GLY A 319 13.19 17.55 4.06
#